data_e09632fb22112b373e59c157deae8c1b
#
_entry.id   e09632fb22112b373e59c157deae8c1b
#
_cell.length_a   1.000
_cell.length_b   1.000
_cell.length_c   1.000
_cell.angle_alpha   90.00
_cell.angle_beta   90.00
_cell.angle_gamma   90.00
#
_symmetry.space_group_name_H-M   'P 1'
#
loop_
_entity.id
_entity.type
_entity.pdbx_description
1 polymer ?
#
loop_
_entity_poly.entity_id
_entity_poly.type
_entity_poly.pdbx_seq_one_letter_code
_entity_poly.pdbx_strand_id
1 'polypeptide(L)'
;MVELIPESARGKMRFNDGAVDCKGRFWAGEMDQEACQIPLSDQPHPPKGRLWRFDPDGTVTQLLDGVYCSNGIGWSPDNKYMYYNDSCGLLTRRFDFDAEAGTISNCIDFADLRKPGDSKSPRTVRELPERFVGGEPDGLVMDTEGNVWIALWNKGCVLCFKPDGELIREVRSNDAPFTTCPAWAGENMDVLFCTSAKLFGKGGNSGGKLWRFDAGKQWGVHGQAKYKFAG
;
A
#
# COMPACT_ATOMS: atom_id res chain seq x y z
N MET A 1 10.57 23.01 -12.02
CA MET A 1 10.48 21.57 -11.67
C MET A 1 11.29 21.37 -10.40
N VAL A 2 10.71 20.86 -9.34
CA VAL A 2 11.43 20.61 -8.08
C VAL A 2 12.10 19.24 -8.16
N GLU A 3 13.40 19.19 -7.95
CA GLU A 3 14.15 17.94 -7.88
C GLU A 3 14.22 17.47 -6.42
N LEU A 4 13.52 16.39 -6.09
CA LEU A 4 13.42 15.88 -4.72
C LEU A 4 14.46 14.79 -4.40
N ILE A 5 14.83 13.99 -5.39
CA ILE A 5 15.88 12.96 -5.23
C ILE A 5 17.20 13.58 -5.71
N PRO A 6 18.17 13.80 -4.81
CA PRO A 6 19.45 14.40 -5.18
C PRO A 6 20.22 13.51 -6.16
N GLU A 7 21.04 14.10 -6.99
CA GLU A 7 21.82 13.41 -8.02
C GLU A 7 22.64 12.22 -7.46
N SER A 8 23.21 12.40 -6.27
CA SER A 8 23.99 11.35 -5.58
C SER A 8 23.17 10.11 -5.18
N ALA A 9 21.84 10.23 -5.12
CA ALA A 9 20.92 9.15 -4.81
C ALA A 9 20.21 8.55 -6.04
N ARG A 10 20.40 9.14 -7.23
CA ARG A 10 19.83 8.63 -8.48
C ARG A 10 20.33 7.19 -8.75
N GLY A 11 19.41 6.32 -9.19
CA GLY A 11 19.68 4.89 -9.38
C GLY A 11 19.64 4.05 -8.10
N LYS A 12 19.63 4.68 -6.91
CA LYS A 12 19.41 4.02 -5.62
C LYS A 12 18.02 4.31 -5.05
N MET A 13 17.57 5.54 -5.20
CA MET A 13 16.25 6.00 -4.78
C MET A 13 15.38 6.33 -6.00
N ARG A 14 14.08 6.04 -5.91
CA ARG A 14 13.08 6.48 -6.89
C ARG A 14 11.71 6.60 -6.24
N PHE A 15 10.81 7.32 -6.88
CA PHE A 15 9.39 7.21 -6.55
C PHE A 15 8.86 5.81 -6.91
N ASN A 16 7.90 5.32 -6.15
CA ASN A 16 7.27 4.02 -6.38
C ASN A 16 5.77 4.19 -6.57
N ASP A 17 4.96 4.17 -5.51
CA ASP A 17 3.51 4.29 -5.63
C ASP A 17 3.03 5.68 -5.21
N GLY A 18 1.81 6.01 -5.64
CA GLY A 18 1.16 7.27 -5.31
C GLY A 18 -0.35 7.23 -5.52
N ALA A 19 -1.04 8.14 -4.85
CA ALA A 19 -2.48 8.29 -4.95
C ALA A 19 -2.90 9.76 -4.78
N VAL A 20 -4.16 10.05 -5.08
CA VAL A 20 -4.73 11.40 -4.95
C VAL A 20 -5.73 11.40 -3.81
N ASP A 21 -5.67 12.40 -2.95
CA ASP A 21 -6.63 12.59 -1.86
C ASP A 21 -7.90 13.33 -2.28
N CYS A 22 -8.87 13.44 -1.35
CA CYS A 22 -10.18 14.03 -1.63
C CYS A 22 -10.15 15.53 -1.98
N LYS A 23 -9.03 16.21 -1.79
CA LYS A 23 -8.81 17.62 -2.18
C LYS A 23 -8.01 17.74 -3.49
N GLY A 24 -7.77 16.61 -4.17
CA GLY A 24 -7.04 16.58 -5.44
C GLY A 24 -5.53 16.78 -5.31
N ARG A 25 -4.94 16.60 -4.12
CA ARG A 25 -3.49 16.64 -3.90
C ARG A 25 -2.90 15.27 -4.22
N PHE A 26 -1.80 15.24 -4.95
CA PHE A 26 -1.09 14.00 -5.27
C PHE A 26 -0.09 13.64 -4.18
N TRP A 27 -0.12 12.41 -3.73
CA TRP A 27 0.79 11.85 -2.75
C TRP A 27 1.64 10.79 -3.42
N ALA A 28 2.95 10.86 -3.25
CA ALA A 28 3.86 9.86 -3.79
C ALA A 28 5.03 9.63 -2.84
N GLY A 29 5.45 8.38 -2.75
CA GLY A 29 6.53 8.01 -1.86
C GLY A 29 7.71 7.38 -2.57
N GLU A 30 8.86 7.50 -1.92
CA GLU A 30 10.13 6.98 -2.40
C GLU A 30 10.35 5.55 -1.94
N MET A 31 11.16 4.81 -2.71
CA MET A 31 11.71 3.53 -2.30
C MET A 31 13.23 3.55 -2.38
N ASP A 32 13.87 2.85 -1.45
CA ASP A 32 15.26 2.50 -1.49
C ASP A 32 15.43 1.16 -2.21
N GLN A 33 15.93 1.21 -3.45
CA GLN A 33 16.03 0.03 -4.31
C GLN A 33 17.01 -1.02 -3.77
N GLU A 34 18.03 -0.61 -3.01
CA GLU A 34 18.97 -1.52 -2.36
C GLU A 34 18.29 -2.22 -1.19
N ALA A 35 17.60 -1.47 -0.33
CA ALA A 35 16.86 -2.01 0.79
C ALA A 35 15.78 -3.02 0.37
N CYS A 36 15.11 -2.78 -0.76
CA CYS A 36 14.08 -3.69 -1.27
C CYS A 36 14.60 -5.06 -1.75
N GLN A 37 15.91 -5.26 -1.82
CA GLN A 37 16.53 -6.54 -2.20
C GLN A 37 17.07 -7.32 -1.00
N ILE A 38 16.99 -6.75 0.18
CA ILE A 38 17.59 -7.29 1.42
C ILE A 38 16.49 -7.55 2.43
N PRO A 39 16.45 -8.72 3.08
CA PRO A 39 15.48 -9.00 4.15
C PRO A 39 15.51 -7.94 5.25
N LEU A 40 14.37 -7.66 5.86
CA LEU A 40 14.25 -6.63 6.91
C LEU A 40 15.24 -6.82 8.06
N SER A 41 15.54 -8.08 8.44
CA SER A 41 16.53 -8.41 9.48
C SER A 41 17.96 -8.01 9.13
N ASP A 42 18.27 -7.91 7.85
CA ASP A 42 19.65 -7.78 7.33
C ASP A 42 19.90 -6.39 6.73
N GLN A 43 18.97 -5.44 6.94
CA GLN A 43 19.06 -4.09 6.36
C GLN A 43 20.34 -3.38 6.77
N PRO A 44 21.16 -2.89 5.82
CA PRO A 44 22.48 -2.31 6.08
C PRO A 44 22.42 -0.93 6.72
N HIS A 45 21.27 -0.27 6.66
CA HIS A 45 21.07 1.09 7.18
C HIS A 45 19.58 1.34 7.49
N PRO A 46 19.27 2.36 8.29
CA PRO A 46 17.88 2.82 8.47
C PRO A 46 17.23 3.19 7.13
N PRO A 47 15.90 3.05 7.02
CA PRO A 47 15.16 3.41 5.81
C PRO A 47 15.33 4.88 5.45
N LYS A 48 15.49 5.20 4.15
CA LYS A 48 15.78 6.53 3.62
C LYS A 48 14.66 7.12 2.78
N GLY A 49 13.64 6.33 2.44
CA GLY A 49 12.52 6.80 1.65
C GLY A 49 11.64 7.77 2.41
N ARG A 50 10.99 8.65 1.67
CA ARG A 50 10.13 9.73 2.16
C ARG A 50 8.77 9.66 1.49
N LEU A 51 7.74 10.20 2.14
CA LEU A 51 6.42 10.43 1.55
C LEU A 51 6.23 11.92 1.32
N TRP A 52 5.81 12.28 0.11
CA TRP A 52 5.62 13.64 -0.36
C TRP A 52 4.17 13.90 -0.74
N ARG A 53 3.71 15.12 -0.55
CA ARG A 53 2.44 15.63 -1.07
C ARG A 53 2.72 16.77 -2.05
N PHE A 54 2.07 16.71 -3.19
CA PHE A 54 2.12 17.69 -4.27
C PHE A 54 0.74 18.35 -4.37
N ASP A 55 0.69 19.63 -4.08
CA ASP A 55 -0.55 20.39 -4.10
C ASP A 55 -0.82 20.96 -5.51
N PRO A 56 -2.09 21.24 -5.86
CA PRO A 56 -2.46 21.78 -7.18
C PRO A 56 -1.78 23.12 -7.51
N ASP A 57 -1.38 23.91 -6.51
CA ASP A 57 -0.68 25.18 -6.67
C ASP A 57 0.84 25.03 -6.90
N GLY A 58 1.34 23.78 -6.94
CA GLY A 58 2.74 23.46 -7.11
C GLY A 58 3.54 23.36 -5.80
N THR A 59 2.91 23.57 -4.65
CA THR A 59 3.55 23.37 -3.34
C THR A 59 3.90 21.90 -3.14
N VAL A 60 5.10 21.63 -2.61
CA VAL A 60 5.57 20.27 -2.31
C VAL A 60 5.91 20.17 -0.83
N THR A 61 5.33 19.21 -0.14
CA THR A 61 5.49 19.01 1.30
C THR A 61 5.97 17.60 1.61
N GLN A 62 7.05 17.45 2.39
CA GLN A 62 7.44 16.16 2.95
C GLN A 62 6.57 15.86 4.17
N LEU A 63 5.96 14.68 4.23
CA LEU A 63 5.07 14.27 5.32
C LEU A 63 5.66 13.17 6.20
N LEU A 64 6.42 12.24 5.62
CA LEU A 64 7.11 11.18 6.34
C LEU A 64 8.54 11.04 5.86
N ASP A 65 9.37 10.49 6.72
CA ASP A 65 10.66 9.91 6.41
C ASP A 65 10.75 8.48 6.98
N GLY A 66 11.87 7.83 6.78
CA GLY A 66 12.09 6.52 7.34
C GLY A 66 11.22 5.41 6.75
N VAL A 67 11.05 5.40 5.43
CA VAL A 67 10.32 4.37 4.68
C VAL A 67 11.30 3.54 3.86
N TYR A 68 11.17 2.21 3.86
CA TYR A 68 11.97 1.34 3.00
C TYR A 68 11.45 1.32 1.57
N CYS A 69 10.18 1.00 1.40
CA CYS A 69 9.51 0.92 0.11
C CYS A 69 8.10 1.46 0.20
N SER A 70 7.95 2.73 -0.13
CA SER A 70 6.63 3.35 -0.24
C SER A 70 5.77 2.60 -1.25
N ASN A 71 4.58 2.20 -0.83
CA ASN A 71 3.65 1.51 -1.69
C ASN A 71 2.22 1.99 -1.43
N GLY A 72 1.21 1.15 -1.54
CA GLY A 72 -0.20 1.49 -1.54
C GLY A 72 -0.60 2.60 -0.56
N ILE A 73 -1.33 3.59 -1.06
CA ILE A 73 -1.87 4.73 -0.32
C ILE A 73 -3.38 4.79 -0.56
N GLY A 74 -4.17 4.98 0.49
CA GLY A 74 -5.61 5.15 0.37
C GLY A 74 -6.22 5.83 1.58
N TRP A 75 -7.40 6.39 1.40
CA TRP A 75 -8.15 7.10 2.44
C TRP A 75 -9.48 6.43 2.72
N SER A 76 -9.89 6.43 3.99
CA SER A 76 -11.24 5.98 4.36
C SER A 76 -12.32 6.78 3.62
N PRO A 77 -13.53 6.23 3.38
CA PRO A 77 -14.60 6.93 2.67
C PRO A 77 -15.02 8.25 3.33
N ASP A 78 -14.87 8.35 4.65
CA ASP A 78 -15.14 9.58 5.42
C ASP A 78 -13.95 10.55 5.49
N ASN A 79 -12.82 10.19 4.86
CA ASN A 79 -11.56 10.96 4.80
C ASN A 79 -10.97 11.30 6.17
N LYS A 80 -11.21 10.49 7.21
CA LYS A 80 -10.62 10.68 8.53
C LYS A 80 -9.31 9.91 8.73
N TYR A 81 -9.09 8.88 7.92
CA TYR A 81 -7.91 8.03 8.04
C TYR A 81 -7.19 7.88 6.70
N MET A 82 -5.86 7.82 6.76
CA MET A 82 -4.99 7.41 5.65
C MET A 82 -4.35 6.07 5.98
N TYR A 83 -4.37 5.15 5.03
CA TYR A 83 -3.66 3.87 5.10
C TYR A 83 -2.46 3.92 4.15
N TYR A 84 -1.34 3.37 4.62
CA TYR A 84 -0.08 3.47 3.92
C TYR A 84 0.76 2.21 4.09
N ASN A 85 1.23 1.65 2.98
CA ASN A 85 2.08 0.46 2.95
C ASN A 85 3.56 0.82 2.87
N ASP A 86 4.37 0.18 3.73
CA ASP A 86 5.81 0.07 3.59
C ASP A 86 6.14 -1.40 3.31
N SER A 87 6.34 -1.76 2.04
CA SER A 87 6.46 -3.16 1.62
C SER A 87 7.61 -3.86 2.31
N CYS A 88 8.82 -3.31 2.26
CA CYS A 88 10.01 -3.91 2.86
C CYS A 88 10.05 -3.75 4.39
N GLY A 89 9.27 -2.82 4.93
CA GLY A 89 8.97 -2.71 6.36
C GLY A 89 7.98 -3.77 6.84
N LEU A 90 7.34 -4.51 5.92
CA LEU A 90 6.32 -5.54 6.19
C LEU A 90 5.15 -5.01 7.01
N LEU A 91 4.70 -3.79 6.70
CA LEU A 91 3.79 -3.07 7.55
C LEU A 91 2.81 -2.20 6.75
N THR A 92 1.53 -2.27 7.12
CA THR A 92 0.55 -1.24 6.77
C THR A 92 0.31 -0.37 7.99
N ARG A 93 0.45 0.94 7.82
CA ARG A 93 0.16 1.94 8.86
C ARG A 93 -1.18 2.61 8.61
N ARG A 94 -1.84 3.04 9.69
CA ARG A 94 -2.98 3.95 9.64
C ARG A 94 -2.61 5.24 10.36
N PHE A 95 -2.97 6.36 9.76
CA PHE A 95 -2.83 7.70 10.31
C PHE A 95 -4.19 8.35 10.44
N ASP A 96 -4.37 9.21 11.43
CA ASP A 96 -5.43 10.20 11.38
C ASP A 96 -5.11 11.18 10.25
N PHE A 97 -6.11 11.55 9.46
CA PHE A 97 -5.98 12.42 8.30
C PHE A 97 -6.81 13.68 8.48
N ASP A 98 -6.17 14.83 8.40
CA ASP A 98 -6.84 16.12 8.27
C ASP A 98 -7.01 16.43 6.77
N ALA A 99 -8.22 16.27 6.27
CA ALA A 99 -8.53 16.47 4.86
C ALA A 99 -8.35 17.94 4.42
N GLU A 100 -8.60 18.92 5.30
CA GLU A 100 -8.46 20.33 4.96
C GLU A 100 -6.97 20.72 4.90
N ALA A 101 -6.20 20.41 5.93
CA ALA A 101 -4.79 20.71 5.98
C ALA A 101 -3.93 19.80 5.10
N GLY A 102 -4.41 18.58 4.77
CA GLY A 102 -3.63 17.56 4.07
C GLY A 102 -2.47 17.05 4.92
N THR A 103 -2.68 16.90 6.21
CA THR A 103 -1.68 16.42 7.15
C THR A 103 -2.08 15.07 7.76
N ILE A 104 -1.09 14.36 8.26
CA ILE A 104 -1.26 13.06 8.92
C ILE A 104 -0.68 13.10 10.33
N SER A 105 -1.32 12.38 11.24
CA SER A 105 -0.91 12.29 12.64
C SER A 105 -1.29 10.94 13.25
N ASN A 106 -0.95 10.69 14.53
CA ASN A 106 -1.37 9.53 15.31
C ASN A 106 -1.17 8.20 14.57
N CYS A 107 0.06 7.94 14.12
CA CYS A 107 0.44 6.71 13.41
C CYS A 107 0.22 5.48 14.28
N ILE A 108 -0.47 4.49 13.76
CA ILE A 108 -0.57 3.14 14.35
C ILE A 108 -0.21 2.08 13.33
N ASP A 109 0.34 0.96 13.79
CA ASP A 109 0.50 -0.24 12.98
C ASP A 109 -0.89 -0.85 12.75
N PHE A 110 -1.35 -0.93 11.50
CA PHE A 110 -2.69 -1.42 11.13
C PHE A 110 -2.68 -2.90 10.77
N ALA A 111 -1.77 -3.33 9.89
CA ALA A 111 -1.52 -4.73 9.57
C ALA A 111 -0.02 -5.01 9.65
N ASP A 112 0.38 -5.85 10.59
CA ASP A 112 1.78 -6.20 10.84
C ASP A 112 2.07 -7.60 10.30
N LEU A 113 2.88 -7.67 9.24
CA LEU A 113 3.26 -8.89 8.55
C LEU A 113 4.66 -9.39 8.96
N ARG A 114 5.29 -8.72 9.94
CA ARG A 114 6.58 -9.14 10.52
C ARG A 114 6.40 -10.40 11.37
N LYS A 115 7.49 -11.13 11.58
CA LYS A 115 7.48 -12.27 12.50
C LYS A 115 7.14 -11.80 13.93
N PRO A 116 6.42 -12.62 14.70
CA PRO A 116 6.23 -12.39 16.13
C PRO A 116 7.59 -12.18 16.82
N GLY A 117 7.74 -11.04 17.54
CA GLY A 117 8.98 -10.67 18.20
C GLY A 117 9.88 -9.67 17.47
N ASP A 118 9.72 -9.49 16.16
CA ASP A 118 10.49 -8.50 15.37
C ASP A 118 9.95 -7.06 15.54
N SER A 119 8.74 -6.91 16.08
CA SER A 119 8.13 -5.61 16.31
C SER A 119 8.63 -4.97 17.60
N LYS A 120 9.15 -3.75 17.50
CA LYS A 120 9.48 -2.90 18.65
C LYS A 120 8.28 -2.07 19.16
N SER A 121 7.18 -2.06 18.43
CA SER A 121 5.95 -1.34 18.81
C SER A 121 5.03 -2.24 19.61
N PRO A 122 4.32 -1.72 20.62
CA PRO A 122 3.26 -2.47 21.26
C PRO A 122 2.24 -2.83 20.18
N ARG A 123 1.96 -4.12 20.02
CA ARG A 123 1.02 -4.61 19.01
C ARG A 123 -0.38 -4.10 19.36
N THR A 124 -0.84 -3.15 18.59
CA THR A 124 -2.25 -2.74 18.56
C THR A 124 -3.06 -3.55 17.56
N VAL A 125 -2.40 -4.44 16.82
CA VAL A 125 -2.97 -5.18 15.68
C VAL A 125 -3.24 -6.62 16.07
N ARG A 126 -4.33 -7.17 15.55
CA ARG A 126 -4.67 -8.59 15.68
C ARG A 126 -3.60 -9.44 14.99
N GLU A 127 -3.21 -10.56 15.60
CA GLU A 127 -2.27 -11.49 14.98
C GLU A 127 -2.82 -12.03 13.66
N LEU A 128 -2.01 -11.93 12.60
CA LEU A 128 -2.34 -12.52 11.31
C LEU A 128 -1.96 -14.01 11.29
N PRO A 129 -2.71 -14.84 10.54
CA PRO A 129 -2.31 -16.22 10.28
C PRO A 129 -0.86 -16.31 9.76
N GLU A 130 -0.10 -17.29 10.27
CA GLU A 130 1.32 -17.49 9.97
C GLU A 130 1.62 -17.51 8.45
N ARG A 131 0.69 -18.04 7.64
CA ARG A 131 0.85 -18.07 6.18
C ARG A 131 1.03 -16.70 5.52
N PHE A 132 0.63 -15.61 6.18
CA PHE A 132 0.80 -14.24 5.69
C PHE A 132 2.03 -13.54 6.24
N VAL A 133 2.64 -14.08 7.30
CA VAL A 133 3.87 -13.53 7.87
C VAL A 133 4.97 -13.48 6.82
N GLY A 134 5.69 -12.36 6.77
CA GLY A 134 6.70 -12.07 5.74
C GLY A 134 6.11 -11.74 4.36
N GLY A 135 4.79 -11.52 4.26
CA GLY A 135 4.16 -10.94 3.07
C GLY A 135 4.48 -9.45 2.98
N GLU A 136 4.82 -8.98 1.79
CA GLU A 136 5.12 -7.57 1.56
C GLU A 136 3.84 -6.86 1.11
N PRO A 137 3.28 -5.92 1.90
CA PRO A 137 2.09 -5.16 1.49
C PRO A 137 2.47 -4.26 0.30
N ASP A 138 1.80 -4.47 -0.84
CA ASP A 138 2.05 -3.73 -2.08
C ASP A 138 0.95 -2.67 -2.29
N GLY A 139 0.25 -2.62 -3.41
CA GLY A 139 -0.85 -1.70 -3.62
C GLY A 139 -2.05 -1.94 -2.69
N LEU A 140 -2.84 -0.93 -2.45
CA LEU A 140 -4.09 -1.02 -1.70
C LEU A 140 -5.23 -0.22 -2.33
N VAL A 141 -6.46 -0.65 -2.04
CA VAL A 141 -7.70 0.08 -2.36
C VAL A 141 -8.69 -0.04 -1.20
N MET A 142 -9.64 0.90 -1.17
CA MET A 142 -10.73 0.90 -0.19
C MET A 142 -12.03 0.44 -0.83
N ASP A 143 -12.92 -0.17 -0.06
CA ASP A 143 -14.32 -0.31 -0.43
C ASP A 143 -15.21 0.75 0.22
N THR A 144 -16.48 0.79 -0.18
CA THR A 144 -17.45 1.79 0.33
C THR A 144 -17.83 1.61 1.80
N GLU A 145 -17.56 0.44 2.38
CA GLU A 145 -17.74 0.15 3.80
C GLU A 145 -16.51 0.55 4.64
N GLY A 146 -15.44 1.03 3.99
CA GLY A 146 -14.19 1.42 4.64
C GLY A 146 -13.23 0.27 4.89
N ASN A 147 -13.48 -0.92 4.34
CA ASN A 147 -12.53 -2.00 4.42
C ASN A 147 -11.30 -1.73 3.53
N VAL A 148 -10.15 -2.17 3.98
CA VAL A 148 -8.85 -1.98 3.32
C VAL A 148 -8.45 -3.26 2.60
N TRP A 149 -8.27 -3.19 1.29
CA TRP A 149 -7.88 -4.32 0.44
C TRP A 149 -6.42 -4.17 0.04
N ILE A 150 -5.55 -5.06 0.52
CA ILE A 150 -4.10 -4.98 0.39
C ILE A 150 -3.58 -6.16 -0.42
N ALA A 151 -2.90 -5.90 -1.54
CA ALA A 151 -2.17 -6.94 -2.24
C ALA A 151 -0.92 -7.33 -1.46
N LEU A 152 -0.65 -8.61 -1.36
CA LEU A 152 0.58 -9.12 -0.75
C LEU A 152 1.51 -9.67 -1.83
N TRP A 153 2.57 -8.94 -2.11
CA TRP A 153 3.71 -9.43 -2.86
C TRP A 153 4.28 -10.69 -2.17
N ASN A 154 4.66 -11.67 -2.94
CA ASN A 154 5.16 -12.99 -2.54
C ASN A 154 4.16 -13.95 -1.85
N LYS A 155 2.89 -13.56 -1.65
CA LYS A 155 1.85 -14.44 -1.08
C LYS A 155 0.73 -14.79 -2.07
N GLY A 156 0.66 -14.11 -3.22
CA GLY A 156 -0.30 -14.39 -4.27
C GLY A 156 -1.75 -14.15 -3.86
N CYS A 157 -1.99 -13.13 -3.06
CA CYS A 157 -3.34 -12.82 -2.59
C CYS A 157 -3.56 -11.32 -2.38
N VAL A 158 -4.84 -10.95 -2.26
CA VAL A 158 -5.31 -9.68 -1.72
C VAL A 158 -6.05 -9.97 -0.43
N LEU A 159 -5.68 -9.31 0.65
CA LEU A 159 -6.33 -9.42 1.96
C LEU A 159 -7.27 -8.24 2.17
N CYS A 160 -8.43 -8.49 2.79
CA CYS A 160 -9.41 -7.48 3.14
C CYS A 160 -9.52 -7.36 4.66
N PHE A 161 -9.28 -6.17 5.17
CA PHE A 161 -9.33 -5.85 6.59
C PHE A 161 -10.45 -4.86 6.88
N LYS A 162 -11.20 -5.05 7.97
CA LYS A 162 -12.07 -4.02 8.53
C LYS A 162 -11.26 -2.82 9.03
N PRO A 163 -11.89 -1.65 9.25
CA PRO A 163 -11.22 -0.47 9.81
C PRO A 163 -10.55 -0.70 11.19
N ASP A 164 -11.01 -1.71 11.95
CA ASP A 164 -10.43 -2.11 13.24
C ASP A 164 -9.26 -3.10 13.13
N GLY A 165 -8.83 -3.43 11.90
CA GLY A 165 -7.73 -4.36 11.63
C GLY A 165 -8.13 -5.84 11.59
N GLU A 166 -9.42 -6.19 11.67
CA GLU A 166 -9.87 -7.56 11.52
C GLU A 166 -9.73 -8.04 10.07
N LEU A 167 -8.96 -9.11 9.84
CA LEU A 167 -8.90 -9.79 8.56
C LEU A 167 -10.22 -10.54 8.31
N ILE A 168 -10.98 -10.16 7.27
CA ILE A 168 -12.30 -10.72 6.98
C ILE A 168 -12.37 -11.51 5.67
N ARG A 169 -11.48 -11.23 4.70
CA ARG A 169 -11.49 -11.93 3.41
C ARG A 169 -10.08 -12.09 2.85
N GLU A 170 -9.93 -13.12 2.05
CA GLU A 170 -8.74 -13.38 1.24
C GLU A 170 -9.18 -13.72 -0.19
N VAL A 171 -8.59 -13.05 -1.18
CA VAL A 171 -8.73 -13.40 -2.60
C VAL A 171 -7.39 -13.89 -3.10
N ARG A 172 -7.31 -15.18 -3.52
CA ARG A 172 -6.09 -15.75 -4.05
C ARG A 172 -6.04 -15.69 -5.56
N SER A 173 -4.86 -15.37 -6.08
CA SER A 173 -4.52 -15.69 -7.45
C SER A 173 -4.16 -17.17 -7.54
N ASN A 174 -4.60 -17.87 -8.59
CA ASN A 174 -4.36 -19.31 -8.70
C ASN A 174 -2.89 -19.67 -9.01
N ASP A 175 -2.11 -18.76 -9.59
CA ASP A 175 -0.72 -19.03 -9.98
C ASP A 175 0.06 -17.72 -10.25
N ALA A 176 -0.09 -16.72 -9.39
CA ALA A 176 0.63 -15.46 -9.47
C ALA A 176 1.08 -15.03 -8.06
N PRO A 177 2.24 -15.51 -7.57
CA PRO A 177 2.71 -15.22 -6.22
C PRO A 177 3.00 -13.74 -5.97
N PHE A 178 3.32 -12.99 -7.02
CA PHE A 178 3.67 -11.57 -6.91
C PHE A 178 2.47 -10.70 -7.31
N THR A 179 1.45 -10.67 -6.46
CA THR A 179 0.31 -9.74 -6.62
C THR A 179 0.76 -8.32 -6.26
N THR A 180 0.39 -7.34 -7.10
CA THR A 180 0.92 -5.99 -6.98
C THR A 180 -0.16 -4.95 -6.66
N CYS A 181 -0.95 -4.52 -7.61
CA CYS A 181 -1.87 -3.40 -7.42
C CYS A 181 -3.33 -3.83 -7.64
N PRO A 182 -4.16 -3.80 -6.59
CA PRO A 182 -5.60 -3.99 -6.73
C PRO A 182 -6.26 -2.71 -7.26
N ALA A 183 -7.35 -2.87 -8.00
CA ALA A 183 -8.16 -1.76 -8.47
C ALA A 183 -9.62 -2.19 -8.59
N TRP A 184 -10.53 -1.33 -8.18
CA TRP A 184 -11.95 -1.52 -8.42
C TRP A 184 -12.35 -1.05 -9.81
N ALA A 185 -13.24 -1.79 -10.46
CA ALA A 185 -13.80 -1.47 -11.76
C ALA A 185 -15.17 -2.13 -11.93
N GLY A 186 -15.72 -2.07 -13.14
CA GLY A 186 -17.09 -2.44 -13.44
C GLY A 186 -18.03 -1.23 -13.34
N GLU A 187 -19.22 -1.34 -13.89
CA GLU A 187 -20.22 -0.27 -13.89
C GLU A 187 -20.60 0.17 -12.46
N ASN A 188 -20.63 -0.78 -11.53
CA ASN A 188 -20.96 -0.58 -10.13
C ASN A 188 -19.74 -0.60 -9.20
N MET A 189 -18.51 -0.53 -9.73
CA MET A 189 -17.27 -0.68 -8.93
C MET A 189 -17.25 -1.97 -8.10
N ASP A 190 -17.79 -3.06 -8.61
CA ASP A 190 -18.03 -4.32 -7.90
C ASP A 190 -17.09 -5.45 -8.34
N VAL A 191 -16.19 -5.15 -9.27
CA VAL A 191 -15.17 -6.08 -9.76
C VAL A 191 -13.80 -5.63 -9.27
N LEU A 192 -13.12 -6.52 -8.54
CA LEU A 192 -11.73 -6.31 -8.14
C LEU A 192 -10.80 -6.86 -9.21
N PHE A 193 -9.99 -6.01 -9.78
CA PHE A 193 -8.85 -6.40 -10.60
C PHE A 193 -7.57 -6.32 -9.79
N CYS A 194 -6.61 -7.18 -10.08
CA CYS A 194 -5.27 -7.07 -9.48
C CYS A 194 -4.22 -7.43 -10.53
N THR A 195 -3.21 -6.60 -10.61
CA THR A 195 -2.03 -6.88 -11.42
C THR A 195 -1.09 -7.83 -10.71
N SER A 196 -0.21 -8.49 -11.46
CA SER A 196 0.83 -9.35 -10.93
C SER A 196 2.13 -9.17 -11.69
N ALA A 197 3.25 -9.42 -11.03
CA ALA A 197 4.56 -9.31 -11.64
C ALA A 197 5.12 -10.70 -12.03
N LYS A 198 6.01 -10.68 -13.02
CA LYS A 198 6.88 -11.80 -13.39
C LYS A 198 8.32 -11.33 -13.30
N LEU A 199 9.00 -11.71 -12.24
CA LEU A 199 10.35 -11.23 -11.95
C LEU A 199 11.37 -12.33 -12.24
N PHE A 200 12.36 -12.04 -13.11
CA PHE A 200 13.48 -12.95 -13.46
C PHE A 200 13.01 -14.40 -13.78
N GLY A 201 11.91 -14.54 -14.52
CA GLY A 201 11.34 -15.87 -14.84
C GLY A 201 10.57 -16.52 -13.69
N LYS A 202 10.57 -15.95 -12.49
CA LYS A 202 9.74 -16.35 -11.35
C LYS A 202 8.40 -15.64 -11.43
N GLY A 203 7.37 -16.20 -10.82
CA GLY A 203 6.04 -15.56 -10.78
C GLY A 203 4.90 -16.47 -11.25
N GLY A 204 5.17 -17.77 -11.41
CA GLY A 204 4.20 -18.75 -11.87
C GLY A 204 3.77 -18.53 -13.33
N ASN A 205 2.79 -19.31 -13.80
CA ASN A 205 2.27 -19.18 -15.18
C ASN A 205 1.38 -17.95 -15.37
N SER A 206 0.88 -17.36 -14.29
CA SER A 206 0.02 -16.18 -14.29
C SER A 206 0.73 -14.89 -13.88
N GLY A 207 2.01 -14.94 -13.56
CA GLY A 207 2.83 -13.76 -13.30
C GLY A 207 2.91 -12.85 -14.52
N GLY A 208 2.79 -11.53 -14.31
CA GLY A 208 2.74 -10.52 -15.36
C GLY A 208 1.37 -10.36 -16.02
N LYS A 209 0.34 -11.00 -15.47
CA LYS A 209 -1.04 -10.90 -15.96
C LYS A 209 -1.90 -10.04 -15.03
N LEU A 210 -3.02 -9.60 -15.59
CA LEU A 210 -4.14 -9.04 -14.83
C LEU A 210 -5.13 -10.15 -14.52
N TRP A 211 -5.55 -10.27 -13.28
CA TRP A 211 -6.62 -11.17 -12.88
C TRP A 211 -7.79 -10.39 -12.29
N ARG A 212 -8.94 -11.00 -12.26
CA ARG A 212 -10.21 -10.39 -11.90
C ARG A 212 -10.94 -11.27 -10.89
N PHE A 213 -11.66 -10.63 -9.99
CA PHE A 213 -12.55 -11.26 -9.02
C PHE A 213 -13.86 -10.47 -8.90
N ASP A 214 -15.01 -11.15 -9.04
CA ASP A 214 -16.33 -10.54 -8.98
C ASP A 214 -16.79 -10.39 -7.51
N ALA A 215 -16.24 -9.40 -6.80
CA ALA A 215 -16.48 -9.18 -5.38
C ALA A 215 -17.94 -8.80 -5.06
N GLY A 216 -18.57 -8.01 -5.92
CA GLY A 216 -19.99 -7.67 -5.81
C GLY A 216 -20.88 -8.89 -5.88
N LYS A 217 -20.67 -9.76 -6.86
CA LYS A 217 -21.42 -11.01 -6.99
C LYS A 217 -21.19 -11.96 -5.82
N GLN A 218 -19.95 -12.06 -5.34
CA GLN A 218 -19.58 -13.00 -4.29
C GLN A 218 -19.99 -12.53 -2.91
N TRP A 219 -19.87 -11.21 -2.63
CA TRP A 219 -20.00 -10.65 -1.27
C TRP A 219 -20.81 -9.36 -1.17
N GLY A 220 -21.37 -8.84 -2.27
CA GLY A 220 -22.05 -7.56 -2.28
C GLY A 220 -21.15 -6.34 -2.05
N VAL A 221 -19.84 -6.47 -2.33
CA VAL A 221 -18.85 -5.42 -2.06
C VAL A 221 -18.73 -4.47 -3.24
N HIS A 222 -18.66 -3.17 -2.96
CA HIS A 222 -18.43 -2.12 -3.94
C HIS A 222 -17.19 -1.30 -3.56
N GLY A 223 -16.37 -1.00 -4.53
CA GLY A 223 -15.14 -0.24 -4.34
C GLY A 223 -15.39 1.26 -4.20
N GLN A 224 -14.52 1.92 -3.48
CA GLN A 224 -14.45 3.38 -3.45
C GLN A 224 -13.81 3.89 -4.74
N ALA A 225 -14.42 4.89 -5.37
CA ALA A 225 -13.84 5.56 -6.53
C ALA A 225 -12.57 6.34 -6.14
N LYS A 226 -11.56 6.30 -7.01
CA LYS A 226 -10.34 7.09 -6.81
C LYS A 226 -10.57 8.56 -7.13
N TYR A 227 -9.93 9.44 -6.38
CA TYR A 227 -9.91 10.87 -6.61
C TYR A 227 -9.01 11.23 -7.80
N LYS A 228 -9.24 12.42 -8.37
CA LYS A 228 -8.46 12.95 -9.49
C LYS A 228 -7.58 14.09 -9.03
N PHE A 229 -6.39 14.19 -9.57
CA PHE A 229 -5.50 15.33 -9.34
C PHE A 229 -6.14 16.61 -9.86
N ALA A 230 -6.04 17.69 -9.08
CA ALA A 230 -6.74 18.95 -9.35
C ALA A 230 -5.83 20.03 -9.97
N GLY A 231 -4.53 19.73 -10.19
CA GLY A 231 -3.55 20.63 -10.81
C GLY A 231 -3.19 20.25 -12.24
#